data_401c9b6901b4b801bc472eb4e473d442
#
_entry.id   401c9b6901b4b801bc472eb4e473d442
#
_cell.length_a   1.000
_cell.length_b   1.000
_cell.length_c   1.000
_cell.angle_alpha   90.00
_cell.angle_beta   90.00
_cell.angle_gamma   90.00
#
_symmetry.space_group_name_H-M   'P 1'
#
loop_
_entity.id
_entity.type
_entity.pdbx_description
1 polymer ?
#
loop_
_entity_poly.entity_id
_entity_poly.type
_entity_poly.pdbx_seq_one_letter_code
_entity_poly.pdbx_strand_id
1 'polypeptide(L)'
;MSNITAYIILIVAVALGTASNGFAKGAQGFTILIPSILTAITIVGCMYTLSLVMKTIPVGITYASFAGLCIIATTIVGMYKFNQMPDFYTIVGLVLIIAGVLIVNLLGKAN
;
A
#
# COMPACT_ATOMS: atom_id res chain seq x y z
N MET A 1 -10.22 18.91 -5.54
CA MET A 1 -8.89 18.47 -5.07
C MET A 1 -8.00 18.32 -6.29
N SER A 2 -6.78 18.83 -6.23
CA SER A 2 -5.85 18.70 -7.35
C SER A 2 -5.24 17.29 -7.40
N ASN A 3 -4.68 16.92 -8.56
CA ASN A 3 -4.02 15.63 -8.68
C ASN A 3 -2.82 15.52 -7.76
N ILE A 4 -2.08 16.61 -7.54
CA ILE A 4 -0.94 16.63 -6.62
C ILE A 4 -1.41 16.33 -5.20
N THR A 5 -2.49 16.98 -4.76
CA THR A 5 -3.07 16.72 -3.43
C THR A 5 -3.51 15.27 -3.31
N ALA A 6 -4.15 14.72 -4.34
CA ALA A 6 -4.57 13.32 -4.34
C ALA A 6 -3.38 12.37 -4.18
N TYR A 7 -2.28 12.62 -4.87
CA TYR A 7 -1.10 11.75 -4.75
C TYR A 7 -0.41 11.90 -3.39
N ILE A 8 -0.43 13.09 -2.78
CA ILE A 8 0.09 13.28 -1.42
C ILE A 8 -0.74 12.46 -0.42
N ILE A 9 -2.07 12.52 -0.55
CA ILE A 9 -2.96 11.72 0.30
C ILE A 9 -2.74 10.23 0.05
N LEU A 10 -2.49 9.83 -1.20
CA LEU A 10 -2.17 8.45 -1.54
C LEU A 10 -0.91 7.97 -0.81
N ILE A 11 0.12 8.81 -0.71
CA ILE A 11 1.34 8.46 0.03
C ILE A 11 1.03 8.24 1.51
N VAL A 12 0.16 9.06 2.10
CA VAL A 12 -0.29 8.86 3.48
C VAL A 12 -1.01 7.52 3.61
N ALA A 13 -1.88 7.18 2.64
CA ALA A 13 -2.57 5.89 2.65
C ALA A 13 -1.57 4.72 2.56
N VAL A 14 -0.54 4.85 1.72
CA VAL A 14 0.50 3.82 1.60
C VAL A 14 1.23 3.64 2.93
N ALA A 15 1.56 4.73 3.61
CA ALA A 15 2.21 4.65 4.93
C ALA A 15 1.32 3.91 5.94
N LEU A 16 0.04 4.24 5.98
CA LEU A 16 -0.92 3.57 6.87
C LEU A 16 -1.09 2.09 6.51
N GLY A 17 -1.18 1.78 5.22
CA GLY A 17 -1.31 0.40 4.75
C GLY A 17 -0.08 -0.43 5.08
N THR A 18 1.11 0.13 4.91
CA THR A 18 2.36 -0.54 5.24
C THR A 18 2.46 -0.79 6.75
N ALA A 19 2.10 0.20 7.56
CA ALA A 19 2.05 0.04 9.02
C ALA A 19 1.05 -1.04 9.41
N SER A 20 -0.13 -1.06 8.77
CA SER A 20 -1.15 -2.08 9.02
C SER A 20 -0.61 -3.48 8.71
N ASN A 21 0.12 -3.64 7.61
CA ASN A 21 0.74 -4.93 7.27
C ASN A 21 1.74 -5.38 8.33
N GLY A 22 2.55 -4.46 8.86
CA GLY A 22 3.49 -4.77 9.92
C GLY A 22 2.80 -5.18 11.21
N PHE A 23 1.77 -4.44 11.61
CA PHE A 23 1.00 -4.79 12.80
C PHE A 23 0.24 -6.10 12.62
N ALA A 24 -0.28 -6.36 11.42
CA ALA A 24 -0.97 -7.62 11.13
C ALA A 24 -0.04 -8.82 11.30
N LYS A 25 1.23 -8.70 10.87
CA LYS A 25 2.20 -9.75 11.09
C LYS A 25 2.44 -9.97 12.60
N GLY A 26 2.57 -8.89 13.36
CA GLY A 26 2.75 -8.97 14.82
C GLY A 26 1.54 -9.50 15.57
N ALA A 27 0.35 -9.41 14.96
CA ALA A 27 -0.89 -9.86 15.60
C ALA A 27 -1.03 -11.38 15.63
N GLN A 28 -0.25 -12.11 14.85
CA GLN A 28 -0.24 -13.59 14.81
C GLN A 28 -1.67 -14.15 14.67
N GLY A 29 -2.35 -13.76 13.59
CA GLY A 29 -3.73 -14.20 13.34
C GLY A 29 -4.76 -13.53 14.22
N PHE A 30 -4.46 -12.32 14.69
CA PHE A 30 -5.32 -11.55 15.60
C PHE A 30 -5.51 -12.21 16.96
N THR A 31 -4.48 -12.93 17.40
CA THR A 31 -4.48 -13.54 18.73
C THR A 31 -3.81 -12.65 19.79
N ILE A 32 -3.04 -11.65 19.37
CA ILE A 32 -2.38 -10.71 20.27
C ILE A 32 -3.13 -9.38 20.21
N LEU A 33 -3.59 -8.90 21.37
CA LEU A 33 -4.55 -7.80 21.45
C LEU A 33 -4.04 -6.48 20.89
N ILE A 34 -2.87 -6.02 21.34
CA ILE A 34 -2.38 -4.69 20.98
C ILE A 34 -2.09 -4.58 19.47
N PRO A 35 -1.31 -5.49 18.85
CA PRO A 35 -1.13 -5.43 17.41
C PRO A 35 -2.43 -5.58 16.62
N SER A 36 -3.39 -6.35 17.12
CA SER A 36 -4.69 -6.50 16.46
C SER A 36 -5.45 -5.18 16.44
N ILE A 37 -5.47 -4.45 17.55
CA ILE A 37 -6.13 -3.14 17.63
C ILE A 37 -5.42 -2.14 16.72
N LEU A 38 -4.09 -2.12 16.72
CA LEU A 38 -3.32 -1.21 15.87
C LEU A 38 -3.57 -1.50 14.38
N THR A 39 -3.68 -2.77 14.00
CA THR A 39 -4.01 -3.16 12.63
C THR A 39 -5.38 -2.61 12.25
N ALA A 40 -6.38 -2.78 13.11
CA ALA A 40 -7.73 -2.30 12.83
C ALA A 40 -7.77 -0.79 12.66
N ILE A 41 -7.11 -0.05 13.54
CA ILE A 41 -7.07 1.41 13.49
C ILE A 41 -6.39 1.90 12.21
N THR A 42 -5.23 1.34 11.89
CA THR A 42 -4.47 1.76 10.72
C THR A 42 -5.17 1.42 9.41
N ILE A 43 -5.83 0.26 9.33
CA ILE A 43 -6.52 -0.11 8.09
C ILE A 43 -7.77 0.74 7.86
N VAL A 44 -8.49 1.10 8.91
CA VAL A 44 -9.64 2.01 8.79
C VAL A 44 -9.18 3.38 8.32
N GLY A 45 -8.11 3.93 8.91
CA GLY A 45 -7.54 5.19 8.48
C GLY A 45 -7.03 5.14 7.05
N CYS A 46 -6.42 4.03 6.67
CA CYS A 46 -5.95 3.80 5.31
C CYS A 46 -7.10 3.86 4.30
N MET A 47 -8.19 3.14 4.57
CA MET A 47 -9.34 3.13 3.67
C MET A 47 -10.01 4.50 3.60
N TYR A 48 -10.04 5.23 4.71
CA TYR A 48 -10.57 6.59 4.70
C TYR A 48 -9.75 7.49 3.77
N THR A 49 -8.42 7.47 3.88
CA THR A 49 -7.56 8.28 3.01
C THR A 49 -7.67 7.85 1.55
N LEU A 50 -7.77 6.55 1.27
CA LEU A 50 -7.97 6.06 -0.09
C LEU A 50 -9.29 6.55 -0.67
N SER A 51 -10.35 6.60 0.15
CA SER A 51 -11.66 7.09 -0.34
C SER A 51 -11.58 8.55 -0.77
N LEU A 52 -10.76 9.36 -0.10
CA LEU A 52 -10.52 10.74 -0.50
C LEU A 52 -9.80 10.82 -1.85
N VAL A 53 -8.81 9.97 -2.08
CA VAL A 53 -8.06 9.90 -3.34
C VAL A 53 -9.00 9.52 -4.48
N MET A 54 -9.92 8.60 -4.23
CA MET A 54 -10.87 8.10 -5.23
C MET A 54 -11.85 9.17 -5.71
N LYS A 55 -11.96 10.29 -5.02
CA LYS A 55 -12.77 11.42 -5.52
C LYS A 55 -12.14 12.11 -6.73
N THR A 56 -10.84 11.98 -6.91
CA THR A 56 -10.11 12.66 -7.98
C THR A 56 -9.53 11.67 -8.99
N ILE A 57 -9.01 10.54 -8.51
CA ILE A 57 -8.35 9.52 -9.33
C ILE A 57 -9.29 8.32 -9.44
N PRO A 58 -9.45 7.71 -10.63
CA PRO A 58 -10.32 6.55 -10.79
C PRO A 58 -9.98 5.43 -9.81
N VAL A 59 -11.00 4.71 -9.35
CA VAL A 59 -10.87 3.68 -8.30
C VAL A 59 -9.82 2.63 -8.65
N GLY A 60 -9.83 2.14 -9.88
CA GLY A 60 -8.88 1.11 -10.30
C GLY A 60 -7.45 1.60 -10.28
N ILE A 61 -7.21 2.82 -10.76
CA ILE A 61 -5.87 3.41 -10.78
C ILE A 61 -5.41 3.71 -9.35
N THR A 62 -6.31 4.24 -8.51
CA THR A 62 -6.00 4.51 -7.10
C THR A 62 -5.57 3.24 -6.39
N TYR A 63 -6.35 2.18 -6.51
CA TYR A 63 -6.05 0.95 -5.79
C TYR A 63 -4.82 0.24 -6.34
N ALA A 64 -4.63 0.25 -7.66
CA ALA A 64 -3.42 -0.33 -8.27
C ALA A 64 -2.17 0.39 -7.78
N SER A 65 -2.20 1.72 -7.73
CA SER A 65 -1.08 2.51 -7.24
C SER A 65 -0.82 2.26 -5.77
N PHE A 66 -1.88 2.25 -4.96
CA PHE A 66 -1.79 1.97 -3.54
C PHE A 66 -1.19 0.58 -3.29
N ALA A 67 -1.76 -0.44 -3.94
CA ALA A 67 -1.32 -1.82 -3.72
C ALA A 67 0.14 -2.01 -4.15
N GLY A 68 0.51 -1.47 -5.30
CA GLY A 68 1.88 -1.58 -5.80
C GLY A 68 2.89 -0.92 -4.87
N LEU A 69 2.60 0.30 -4.43
CA LEU A 69 3.49 1.02 -3.51
C LEU A 69 3.54 0.34 -2.14
N CYS A 70 2.41 -0.17 -1.63
CA CYS A 70 2.38 -0.90 -0.38
C CYS A 70 3.19 -2.19 -0.45
N ILE A 71 3.12 -2.91 -1.56
CA ILE A 71 3.89 -4.14 -1.73
C ILE A 71 5.38 -3.83 -1.64
N ILE A 72 5.83 -2.79 -2.32
CA ILE A 72 7.23 -2.38 -2.28
C ILE A 72 7.64 -1.96 -0.88
N ALA A 73 6.86 -1.09 -0.25
CA ALA A 73 7.15 -0.58 1.09
C ALA A 73 7.16 -1.71 2.12
N THR A 74 6.20 -2.63 2.04
CA THR A 74 6.11 -3.77 2.95
C THR A 74 7.28 -4.72 2.75
N THR A 75 7.71 -4.94 1.51
CA THR A 75 8.89 -5.76 1.23
C THR A 75 10.14 -5.17 1.86
N ILE A 76 10.32 -3.84 1.74
CA ILE A 76 11.45 -3.16 2.36
C ILE A 76 11.40 -3.31 3.89
N VAL A 77 10.25 -3.12 4.50
CA VAL A 77 10.07 -3.32 5.94
C VAL A 77 10.40 -4.75 6.32
N GLY A 78 9.94 -5.73 5.53
CA GLY A 78 10.23 -7.14 5.78
C GLY A 78 11.72 -7.44 5.74
N MET A 79 12.46 -6.81 4.83
CA MET A 79 13.91 -6.99 4.73
C MET A 79 14.63 -6.49 5.98
N TYR A 80 14.25 -5.32 6.48
CA TYR A 80 14.97 -4.68 7.57
C TYR A 80 14.47 -5.11 8.95
N LYS A 81 13.16 -5.25 9.11
CA LYS A 81 12.57 -5.50 10.43
C LYS A 81 12.37 -6.98 10.72
N PHE A 82 12.03 -7.78 9.70
CA PHE A 82 11.71 -9.19 9.86
C PHE A 82 12.77 -10.10 9.25
N ASN A 83 13.87 -9.55 8.72
CA ASN A 83 14.97 -10.29 8.10
C ASN A 83 14.50 -11.20 6.95
N GLN A 84 13.50 -10.74 6.20
CA GLN A 84 12.94 -11.48 5.07
C GLN A 84 13.52 -10.93 3.77
N MET A 85 14.50 -11.63 3.20
CA MET A 85 15.15 -11.16 1.97
C MET A 85 14.42 -11.74 0.75
N PRO A 86 14.09 -10.91 -0.26
CA PRO A 86 13.44 -11.40 -1.47
C PRO A 86 14.42 -12.17 -2.34
N ASP A 87 13.93 -13.23 -2.98
CA ASP A 87 14.71 -13.97 -3.97
C ASP A 87 14.63 -13.30 -5.34
N PHE A 88 15.28 -13.91 -6.33
CA PHE A 88 15.30 -13.37 -7.68
C PHE A 88 13.90 -13.26 -8.29
N TYR A 89 13.07 -14.29 -8.11
CA TYR A 89 11.71 -14.28 -8.67
C TYR A 89 10.84 -13.20 -8.03
N THR A 90 10.99 -12.98 -6.75
CA THR A 90 10.27 -11.91 -6.05
C THR A 90 10.69 -10.54 -6.59
N ILE A 91 11.98 -10.33 -6.81
CA ILE A 91 12.48 -9.07 -7.36
C ILE A 91 11.92 -8.83 -8.76
N VAL A 92 11.91 -9.86 -9.61
CA VAL A 92 11.33 -9.75 -10.95
C VAL A 92 9.85 -9.38 -10.88
N GLY A 93 9.09 -10.04 -10.01
CA GLY A 93 7.68 -9.72 -9.83
C GLY A 93 7.44 -8.31 -9.33
N LEU A 94 8.26 -7.84 -8.40
CA LEU A 94 8.15 -6.46 -7.89
C LEU A 94 8.44 -5.44 -8.99
N VAL A 95 9.43 -5.69 -9.84
CA VAL A 95 9.73 -4.82 -10.97
C VAL A 95 8.55 -4.75 -11.94
N LEU A 96 7.90 -5.89 -12.21
CA LEU A 96 6.71 -5.93 -13.05
C LEU A 96 5.54 -5.14 -12.43
N ILE A 97 5.36 -5.23 -11.13
CA ILE A 97 4.33 -4.46 -10.42
C ILE A 97 4.60 -2.96 -10.56
N ILE A 98 5.84 -2.53 -10.36
CA ILE A 98 6.22 -1.13 -10.51
C ILE A 98 5.94 -0.65 -11.93
N ALA A 99 6.33 -1.46 -12.94
CA ALA A 99 6.08 -1.12 -14.33
C ALA A 99 4.59 -0.98 -14.60
N GLY A 100 3.76 -1.89 -14.07
CA GLY A 100 2.31 -1.83 -14.22
C GLY A 100 1.71 -0.58 -13.58
N VAL A 101 2.17 -0.23 -12.38
CA VAL A 101 1.71 0.99 -11.70
C VAL A 101 2.05 2.24 -12.50
N LEU A 102 3.25 2.31 -13.05
CA LEU A 102 3.66 3.43 -13.89
C LEU A 102 2.80 3.54 -15.15
N ILE A 103 2.52 2.41 -15.77
CA ILE A 103 1.70 2.38 -16.98
C ILE A 103 0.28 2.89 -16.71
N VAL A 104 -0.37 2.42 -15.64
CA VAL A 104 -1.74 2.85 -15.35
C VAL A 104 -1.81 4.31 -14.95
N ASN A 105 -0.78 4.84 -14.29
CA ASN A 105 -0.78 6.25 -13.88
C ASN A 105 -0.45 7.21 -15.02
N LEU A 106 0.42 6.81 -15.93
CA LEU A 106 0.89 7.68 -17.00
C LEU A 106 0.05 7.55 -18.27
N LEU A 107 -0.39 6.34 -18.58
CA LEU A 107 -1.05 6.04 -19.85
C LEU A 107 -2.50 5.56 -19.69
N GLY A 108 -2.87 5.10 -18.50
CA GLY A 108 -4.17 4.54 -18.27
C GLY A 108 -5.27 5.58 -18.26
N LYS A 109 -6.44 5.18 -18.75
CA LYS A 109 -7.67 5.98 -18.69
C LYS A 109 -8.77 5.07 -18.18
N ALA A 110 -9.33 5.40 -17.01
CA ALA A 110 -10.48 4.69 -16.48
C ALA A 110 -11.66 5.64 -16.48
N ASN A 111 -12.67 5.30 -17.26
CA ASN A 111 -13.90 6.07 -17.34
C ASN A 111 -14.96 5.52 -16.41
#